data_71639cd02058f45922aa7533e1522576
#
_entry.id   71639cd02058f45922aa7533e1522576
#
_cell.length_a   1.000
_cell.length_b   1.000
_cell.length_c   1.000
_cell.angle_alpha   90.00
_cell.angle_beta   90.00
_cell.angle_gamma   90.00
#
_symmetry.space_group_name_H-M   'P 1'
#
loop_
_entity.id
_entity.type
_entity.pdbx_description
1 polymer ?
#
loop_
_entity_poly.entity_id
_entity_poly.type
_entity_poly.pdbx_seq_one_letter_code
_entity_poly.pdbx_strand_id
1 'polypeptide(L)'
;MGYHVTIKKLCIIIALFFYLVQPVLAQESNAQSTDAQNYRNMNIDMQVVYGQYNDMLSTVNLSQEQEGFVYLLRTYLKKSNDYGYKDDIYKNTSYYQNRIGFTGNVTASETWKSIFDISVHNDSYGMAQNPVYSREEKDNVILDWKNIVKYSPSFEMYYGIGGAQYYHRLVGTTTQGEKSRVYQGHGQIGGEYIWSASNRFKYLSTFYGYSYEQYENDFFCNNEIVDDFNITKDVGVTIGLNADFNRDDHWLLGPIIGASYKGFSNSSFILQYSYFMQPFKPEELYLQQKFIAPIYNLEPAHIHKVHAKIDYKMNSLITMQVVSQTEHSNNFYNYVTVPGDVLTAQGIESWIVTNSVMLVLNIVPKVLNVDAQYTYAYYNADEHITYRPQHLAAFAITYNGTKWKINLSHDIASSVYTSPVDDTKLPSRVVGYLDLQRKMLEGFFAYFRVENLYNNRYYLRENYPESGIKGLFGIRILL
;
A
#
# COMPACT_ATOMS: atom_id res chain seq x y z
N MET A 1 15.06 -4.90 -25.27
CA MET A 1 16.04 -3.78 -25.32
C MET A 1 15.79 -2.70 -24.24
N GLY A 2 14.64 -2.69 -23.56
CA GLY A 2 14.27 -1.70 -22.51
C GLY A 2 14.98 -1.84 -21.15
N TYR A 3 15.37 -3.04 -20.77
CA TYR A 3 15.93 -3.32 -19.43
C TYR A 3 17.26 -2.62 -19.11
N HIS A 4 18.11 -2.42 -20.13
CA HIS A 4 19.39 -1.73 -19.94
C HIS A 4 19.29 -0.22 -19.65
N VAL A 5 18.19 0.41 -20.05
CA VAL A 5 18.01 1.86 -19.86
C VAL A 5 17.57 2.16 -18.43
N THR A 6 16.72 1.31 -17.83
CA THR A 6 16.16 1.53 -16.48
C THR A 6 17.21 1.34 -15.39
N ILE A 7 18.04 0.29 -15.50
CA ILE A 7 19.14 0.04 -14.56
C ILE A 7 20.18 1.16 -14.62
N LYS A 8 20.52 1.65 -15.82
CA LYS A 8 21.46 2.79 -15.98
C LYS A 8 20.91 4.07 -15.34
N LYS A 9 19.62 4.37 -15.51
CA LYS A 9 18.98 5.53 -14.86
C LYS A 9 18.99 5.41 -13.36
N LEU A 10 18.70 4.23 -12.81
CA LEU A 10 18.74 3.98 -11.37
C LEU A 10 20.16 4.12 -10.80
N CYS A 11 21.17 3.56 -11.48
CA CYS A 11 22.57 3.73 -11.08
C CYS A 11 23.00 5.20 -11.07
N ILE A 12 22.52 6.00 -12.01
CA ILE A 12 22.80 7.45 -12.06
C ILE A 12 22.12 8.17 -10.91
N ILE A 13 20.87 7.84 -10.58
CA ILE A 13 20.14 8.45 -9.46
C ILE A 13 20.80 8.09 -8.13
N ILE A 14 21.16 6.83 -7.93
CA ILE A 14 21.88 6.37 -6.73
C ILE A 14 23.26 7.04 -6.66
N ALA A 15 24.00 7.14 -7.77
CA ALA A 15 25.30 7.81 -7.80
C ALA A 15 25.19 9.31 -7.53
N LEU A 16 24.17 10.00 -8.07
CA LEU A 16 23.85 11.40 -7.79
C LEU A 16 23.49 11.60 -6.31
N PHE A 17 22.72 10.69 -5.73
CA PHE A 17 22.36 10.73 -4.31
C PHE A 17 23.63 10.59 -3.44
N PHE A 18 24.49 9.61 -3.71
CA PHE A 18 25.75 9.47 -3.00
C PHE A 18 26.66 10.69 -3.19
N TYR A 19 26.68 11.28 -4.37
CA TYR A 19 27.46 12.49 -4.63
C TYR A 19 26.93 13.71 -3.89
N LEU A 20 25.61 13.85 -3.75
CA LEU A 20 24.97 14.96 -3.00
C LEU A 20 25.08 14.79 -1.48
N VAL A 21 25.17 13.55 -1.00
CA VAL A 21 25.30 13.24 0.44
C VAL A 21 26.78 13.23 0.88
N GLN A 22 27.73 13.00 -0.04
CA GLN A 22 29.17 13.04 0.26
C GLN A 22 29.67 14.29 1.02
N PRO A 23 29.23 15.53 0.72
CA PRO A 23 29.68 16.70 1.47
C PRO A 23 29.24 16.70 2.94
N VAL A 24 28.05 16.12 3.22
CA VAL A 24 27.52 15.99 4.59
C VAL A 24 28.33 14.95 5.38
N LEU A 25 28.73 13.86 4.71
CA LEU A 25 29.58 12.81 5.32
C LEU A 25 31.07 13.20 5.40
N ALA A 26 31.55 14.06 4.50
CA ALA A 26 32.96 14.48 4.46
C ALA A 26 33.33 15.51 5.52
N GLN A 27 32.36 16.18 6.14
CA GLN A 27 32.64 17.14 7.21
C GLN A 27 33.08 16.48 8.54
N GLU A 28 32.82 15.16 8.71
CA GLU A 28 33.20 14.41 9.92
C GLU A 28 34.42 13.48 9.73
N SER A 29 35.01 13.37 8.54
CA SER A 29 36.08 12.39 8.25
C SER A 29 37.49 12.77 8.70
N ASN A 30 37.67 13.70 9.65
CA ASN A 30 38.96 13.95 10.30
C ASN A 30 39.23 13.08 11.54
N ALA A 31 38.38 12.05 11.79
CA ALA A 31 38.64 11.07 12.84
C ALA A 31 39.20 9.75 12.24
N GLN A 32 40.44 9.51 12.59
CA GLN A 32 41.19 8.30 12.22
C GLN A 32 40.50 7.00 12.63
N SER A 33 40.53 6.03 11.69
CA SER A 33 40.46 4.56 11.88
C SER A 33 39.24 3.98 12.57
N THR A 34 38.22 3.60 11.77
CA THR A 34 37.27 2.59 12.21
C THR A 34 36.54 1.87 11.05
N ASP A 35 37.25 1.46 10.00
CA ASP A 35 36.61 0.69 8.92
C ASP A 35 35.94 -0.62 9.39
N ALA A 36 36.43 -1.22 10.46
CA ALA A 36 35.86 -2.46 11.02
C ALA A 36 34.59 -2.23 11.89
N GLN A 37 34.34 -1.02 12.40
CA GLN A 37 33.15 -0.71 13.19
C GLN A 37 31.94 -0.35 12.31
N ASN A 38 32.17 0.19 11.11
CA ASN A 38 31.11 0.62 10.20
C ASN A 38 30.26 -0.54 9.64
N TYR A 39 30.79 -1.76 9.61
CA TYR A 39 30.04 -2.95 9.15
C TYR A 39 29.20 -3.61 10.24
N ARG A 40 29.36 -3.25 11.51
CA ARG A 40 28.67 -3.91 12.65
C ARG A 40 27.16 -3.62 12.74
N ASN A 41 26.67 -2.57 12.08
CA ASN A 41 25.26 -2.17 12.15
C ASN A 41 24.50 -2.42 10.83
N MET A 42 25.04 -3.29 9.96
CA MET A 42 24.36 -3.66 8.72
C MET A 42 23.50 -4.90 8.97
N ASN A 43 22.22 -4.80 8.67
CA ASN A 43 21.31 -5.91 8.69
C ASN A 43 20.95 -6.32 7.26
N ILE A 44 21.06 -7.60 6.98
CA ILE A 44 20.73 -8.20 5.69
C ILE A 44 19.66 -9.25 5.91
N ASP A 45 18.52 -9.10 5.22
CA ASP A 45 17.48 -10.13 5.14
C ASP A 45 17.29 -10.50 3.67
N MET A 46 17.78 -11.67 3.31
CA MET A 46 17.69 -12.20 1.94
C MET A 46 16.84 -13.46 1.94
N GLN A 47 15.90 -13.53 1.00
CA GLN A 47 15.12 -14.74 0.77
C GLN A 47 15.09 -15.04 -0.72
N VAL A 48 15.38 -16.29 -1.07
CA VAL A 48 15.24 -16.82 -2.42
C VAL A 48 14.44 -18.12 -2.35
N VAL A 49 13.35 -18.17 -3.09
CA VAL A 49 12.43 -19.30 -3.11
C VAL A 49 12.15 -19.66 -4.55
N TYR A 50 12.09 -20.94 -4.83
CA TYR A 50 11.84 -21.49 -6.15
C TYR A 50 10.74 -22.55 -6.08
N GLY A 51 9.88 -22.65 -7.11
CA GLY A 51 8.74 -23.56 -7.09
C GLY A 51 8.30 -24.05 -8.45
N GLN A 52 7.08 -24.58 -8.48
CA GLN A 52 6.44 -25.04 -9.71
C GLN A 52 6.30 -23.92 -10.74
N TYR A 53 6.14 -24.27 -12.03
CA TYR A 53 6.01 -23.30 -13.13
C TYR A 53 7.16 -22.30 -13.25
N ASN A 54 8.38 -22.68 -12.80
CA ASN A 54 9.50 -21.76 -12.67
C ASN A 54 9.15 -20.52 -11.81
N ASP A 55 8.26 -20.68 -10.86
CA ASP A 55 7.99 -19.66 -9.88
C ASP A 55 9.28 -19.35 -9.12
N MET A 56 9.60 -18.09 -9.03
CA MET A 56 10.73 -17.59 -8.26
C MET A 56 10.28 -16.35 -7.49
N LEU A 57 10.59 -16.36 -6.21
CA LEU A 57 10.47 -15.18 -5.35
C LEU A 57 11.87 -14.90 -4.76
N SER A 58 12.36 -13.70 -4.97
CA SER A 58 13.58 -13.21 -4.32
C SER A 58 13.29 -11.86 -3.66
N THR A 59 13.66 -11.75 -2.40
CA THR A 59 13.63 -10.49 -1.66
C THR A 59 14.99 -10.23 -1.03
N VAL A 60 15.45 -9.00 -1.09
CA VAL A 60 16.63 -8.55 -0.35
C VAL A 60 16.25 -7.25 0.34
N ASN A 61 16.38 -7.23 1.66
CA ASN A 61 16.30 -6.02 2.46
C ASN A 61 17.66 -5.80 3.10
N LEU A 62 18.24 -4.66 2.82
CA LEU A 62 19.53 -4.27 3.35
C LEU A 62 19.32 -2.95 4.08
N SER A 63 19.60 -2.94 5.38
CA SER A 63 19.50 -1.72 6.17
C SER A 63 20.80 -1.50 6.94
N GLN A 64 21.16 -0.26 7.10
CA GLN A 64 22.29 0.16 7.92
C GLN A 64 21.89 1.39 8.71
N GLU A 65 22.30 1.43 9.96
CA GLU A 65 22.17 2.56 10.84
C GLU A 65 23.57 3.10 11.17
N GLN A 66 23.76 4.36 10.87
CA GLN A 66 24.94 5.16 11.28
C GLN A 66 24.45 6.36 12.05
N GLU A 67 25.31 7.02 12.80
CA GLU A 67 24.96 8.21 13.53
C GLU A 67 24.37 9.27 12.59
N GLY A 68 23.11 9.64 12.83
CA GLY A 68 22.37 10.60 12.01
C GLY A 68 21.85 10.11 10.66
N PHE A 69 22.13 8.88 10.24
CA PHE A 69 21.67 8.35 8.96
C PHE A 69 21.22 6.88 9.06
N VAL A 70 20.01 6.61 8.59
CA VAL A 70 19.48 5.24 8.46
C VAL A 70 19.01 5.05 7.04
N TYR A 71 19.42 3.98 6.38
CA TYR A 71 18.88 3.63 5.07
C TYR A 71 18.35 2.21 5.01
N LEU A 72 17.42 2.01 4.10
CA LEU A 72 16.83 0.71 3.79
C LEU A 72 16.71 0.57 2.27
N LEU A 73 17.43 -0.39 1.71
CA LEU A 73 17.26 -0.85 0.34
C LEU A 73 16.42 -2.12 0.33
N ARG A 74 15.36 -2.13 -0.46
CA ARG A 74 14.48 -3.28 -0.66
C ARG A 74 14.48 -3.67 -2.12
N THR A 75 14.64 -4.95 -2.39
CA THR A 75 14.39 -5.49 -3.71
C THR A 75 13.38 -6.62 -3.63
N TYR A 76 12.54 -6.69 -4.61
CA TYR A 76 11.53 -7.73 -4.74
C TYR A 76 11.49 -8.18 -6.19
N LEU A 77 11.70 -9.46 -6.42
CA LEU A 77 11.55 -10.09 -7.72
C LEU A 77 10.61 -11.26 -7.59
N LYS A 78 9.53 -11.24 -8.33
CA LYS A 78 8.61 -12.38 -8.45
C LYS A 78 8.37 -12.67 -9.93
N LYS A 79 8.49 -13.92 -10.32
CA LYS A 79 8.21 -14.36 -11.68
C LYS A 79 7.59 -15.74 -11.68
N SER A 80 6.81 -16.03 -12.70
CA SER A 80 6.28 -17.35 -12.99
C SER A 80 6.17 -17.52 -14.51
N ASN A 81 6.31 -18.74 -14.97
CA ASN A 81 5.85 -19.11 -16.31
C ASN A 81 4.33 -19.30 -16.29
N ASP A 82 3.76 -19.76 -17.40
CA ASP A 82 2.34 -20.10 -17.46
C ASP A 82 2.01 -21.12 -16.36
N TYR A 83 0.99 -20.82 -15.58
CA TYR A 83 0.54 -21.65 -14.47
C TYR A 83 -0.84 -22.28 -14.79
N GLY A 84 -1.26 -23.20 -13.97
CA GLY A 84 -2.49 -23.94 -14.21
C GLY A 84 -3.24 -24.31 -12.94
N TYR A 85 -4.32 -25.03 -13.15
CA TYR A 85 -5.14 -25.63 -12.11
C TYR A 85 -5.35 -27.11 -12.43
N LYS A 86 -4.93 -28.01 -11.54
CA LYS A 86 -4.88 -29.45 -11.77
C LYS A 86 -4.01 -29.76 -13.00
N ASP A 87 -4.56 -30.43 -13.99
CA ASP A 87 -3.86 -30.83 -15.23
C ASP A 87 -3.96 -29.78 -16.35
N ASP A 88 -4.76 -28.73 -16.16
CA ASP A 88 -4.94 -27.66 -17.13
C ASP A 88 -3.89 -26.57 -16.92
N ILE A 89 -3.03 -26.34 -17.89
CA ILE A 89 -2.11 -25.19 -17.92
C ILE A 89 -2.78 -24.05 -18.68
N TYR A 90 -2.92 -22.91 -18.00
CA TYR A 90 -3.45 -21.71 -18.63
C TYR A 90 -2.37 -21.05 -19.45
N LYS A 91 -2.58 -20.99 -20.76
CA LYS A 91 -1.64 -20.30 -21.65
C LYS A 91 -1.66 -18.81 -21.40
N ASN A 92 -0.48 -18.18 -21.54
CA ASN A 92 -0.30 -16.73 -21.39
C ASN A 92 -0.71 -16.19 -20.01
N THR A 93 -0.34 -16.91 -18.95
CA THR A 93 -0.53 -16.49 -17.55
C THR A 93 0.78 -16.11 -16.88
N SER A 94 1.90 -16.15 -17.62
CA SER A 94 3.21 -15.78 -17.09
C SER A 94 3.24 -14.36 -16.57
N TYR A 95 3.96 -14.16 -15.48
CA TYR A 95 4.15 -12.82 -14.92
C TYR A 95 5.59 -12.57 -14.50
N TYR A 96 5.93 -11.31 -14.47
CA TYR A 96 7.19 -10.79 -13.95
C TYR A 96 6.93 -9.52 -13.18
N GLN A 97 7.45 -9.43 -11.96
CA GLN A 97 7.38 -8.26 -11.11
C GLN A 97 8.77 -7.98 -10.55
N ASN A 98 9.26 -6.80 -10.75
CA ASN A 98 10.52 -6.33 -10.18
C ASN A 98 10.30 -4.99 -9.51
N ARG A 99 10.61 -4.90 -8.23
CA ARG A 99 10.46 -3.68 -7.45
C ARG A 99 11.75 -3.40 -6.71
N ILE A 100 12.18 -2.17 -6.76
CA ILE A 100 13.36 -1.68 -6.04
C ILE A 100 12.91 -0.46 -5.29
N GLY A 101 13.12 -0.45 -3.98
CA GLY A 101 12.81 0.67 -3.10
C GLY A 101 14.04 1.07 -2.28
N PHE A 102 14.26 2.35 -2.15
CA PHE A 102 15.26 2.94 -1.27
C PHE A 102 14.58 3.96 -0.37
N THR A 103 14.77 3.81 0.93
CA THR A 103 14.35 4.78 1.95
C THR A 103 15.59 5.25 2.68
N GLY A 104 15.81 6.55 2.74
CA GLY A 104 16.87 7.17 3.53
C GLY A 104 16.29 8.12 4.57
N ASN A 105 16.72 8.00 5.82
CA ASN A 105 16.38 8.91 6.90
C ASN A 105 17.65 9.59 7.37
N VAL A 106 17.71 10.91 7.27
CA VAL A 106 18.81 11.75 7.75
C VAL A 106 18.31 12.52 8.97
N THR A 107 18.96 12.36 10.09
CA THR A 107 18.74 13.17 11.30
C THR A 107 19.92 14.15 11.42
N ALA A 108 19.77 15.32 10.81
CA ALA A 108 20.83 16.33 10.78
C ALA A 108 21.04 17.01 12.15
N SER A 109 20.01 17.00 13.01
CA SER A 109 20.05 17.46 14.39
C SER A 109 18.85 16.87 15.15
N GLU A 110 18.78 17.09 16.48
CA GLU A 110 17.59 16.75 17.27
C GLU A 110 16.31 17.44 16.79
N THR A 111 16.48 18.53 16.04
CA THR A 111 15.38 19.37 15.55
C THR A 111 15.07 19.19 14.08
N TRP A 112 15.90 18.48 13.30
CA TRP A 112 15.69 18.33 11.86
C TRP A 112 15.91 16.92 11.38
N LYS A 113 14.87 16.38 10.72
CA LYS A 113 14.88 15.07 10.05
C LYS A 113 14.48 15.24 8.59
N SER A 114 15.12 14.48 7.71
CA SER A 114 14.80 14.42 6.29
C SER A 114 14.61 12.97 5.89
N ILE A 115 13.53 12.68 5.13
CA ILE A 115 13.16 11.33 4.69
C ILE A 115 13.08 11.37 3.17
N PHE A 116 13.75 10.43 2.52
CA PHE A 116 13.73 10.21 1.08
C PHE A 116 13.22 8.82 0.80
N ASP A 117 12.27 8.72 -0.12
CA ASP A 117 11.77 7.47 -0.64
C ASP A 117 11.88 7.47 -2.17
N ILE A 118 12.47 6.42 -2.71
CA ILE A 118 12.57 6.19 -4.15
C ILE A 118 12.08 4.77 -4.41
N SER A 119 11.14 4.59 -5.32
CA SER A 119 10.73 3.25 -5.75
C SER A 119 10.58 3.15 -7.25
N VAL A 120 10.99 2.00 -7.78
CA VAL A 120 10.88 1.62 -9.19
C VAL A 120 10.16 0.29 -9.26
N HIS A 121 9.09 0.23 -10.04
CA HIS A 121 8.28 -0.96 -10.23
C HIS A 121 8.23 -1.29 -11.73
N ASN A 122 8.61 -2.51 -12.09
CA ASN A 122 8.47 -3.05 -13.44
C ASN A 122 7.64 -4.32 -13.35
N ASP A 123 6.41 -4.25 -13.78
CA ASP A 123 5.47 -5.36 -13.74
C ASP A 123 5.06 -5.75 -15.16
N SER A 124 4.95 -7.04 -15.42
CA SER A 124 4.48 -7.58 -16.70
C SER A 124 3.61 -8.80 -16.46
N TYR A 125 2.42 -8.81 -17.03
CA TYR A 125 1.43 -9.86 -16.85
C TYR A 125 0.93 -10.36 -18.20
N GLY A 126 0.95 -11.67 -18.42
CA GLY A 126 0.26 -12.29 -19.54
C GLY A 126 -1.25 -12.20 -19.36
N MET A 127 -1.96 -11.97 -20.44
CA MET A 127 -3.42 -11.84 -20.47
C MET A 127 -4.01 -13.12 -21.06
N ALA A 128 -4.31 -14.07 -20.16
CA ALA A 128 -4.86 -15.37 -20.53
C ALA A 128 -6.18 -15.21 -21.30
N GLN A 129 -6.32 -15.95 -22.40
CA GLN A 129 -7.55 -16.02 -23.19
C GLN A 129 -8.06 -14.66 -23.71
N ASN A 130 -7.32 -13.59 -23.56
CA ASN A 130 -7.72 -12.28 -24.06
C ASN A 130 -7.53 -12.22 -25.59
N PRO A 131 -8.59 -11.93 -26.38
CA PRO A 131 -8.52 -11.92 -27.83
C PRO A 131 -7.82 -10.69 -28.41
N VAL A 132 -7.76 -9.60 -27.64
CA VAL A 132 -7.26 -8.29 -28.11
C VAL A 132 -5.82 -8.07 -27.66
N TYR A 133 -5.52 -8.37 -26.40
CA TYR A 133 -4.22 -8.10 -25.81
C TYR A 133 -3.53 -9.38 -25.34
N SER A 134 -2.24 -9.45 -25.54
CA SER A 134 -1.41 -10.58 -25.11
C SER A 134 -0.75 -10.34 -23.76
N ARG A 135 -0.49 -9.09 -23.40
CA ARG A 135 0.30 -8.73 -22.22
C ARG A 135 0.00 -7.31 -21.75
N GLU A 136 0.06 -7.12 -20.45
CA GLU A 136 0.13 -5.80 -19.79
C GLU A 136 1.55 -5.57 -19.28
N GLU A 137 2.08 -4.38 -19.49
CA GLU A 137 3.38 -3.92 -18.99
C GLU A 137 3.20 -2.60 -18.24
N LYS A 138 3.85 -2.49 -17.07
CA LYS A 138 3.83 -1.29 -16.23
C LYS A 138 5.25 -0.95 -15.79
N ASP A 139 5.63 0.30 -15.98
CA ASP A 139 6.90 0.84 -15.53
C ASP A 139 6.63 2.11 -14.72
N ASN A 140 6.82 2.05 -13.40
CA ASN A 140 6.50 3.14 -12.51
C ASN A 140 7.76 3.59 -11.76
N VAL A 141 7.92 4.88 -11.61
CA VAL A 141 8.97 5.50 -10.80
C VAL A 141 8.31 6.49 -9.86
N ILE A 142 8.61 6.39 -8.58
CA ILE A 142 8.04 7.24 -7.52
C ILE A 142 9.20 7.80 -6.69
N LEU A 143 9.13 9.09 -6.42
CA LEU A 143 10.11 9.85 -5.65
C LEU A 143 9.37 10.69 -4.61
N ASP A 144 9.78 10.59 -3.35
CA ASP A 144 9.24 11.37 -2.25
C ASP A 144 10.37 11.92 -1.39
N TRP A 145 10.22 13.17 -0.98
CA TRP A 145 11.12 13.81 -0.05
C TRP A 145 10.30 14.60 0.97
N LYS A 146 10.49 14.30 2.24
CA LYS A 146 9.81 14.94 3.36
C LYS A 146 10.83 15.42 4.39
N ASN A 147 10.62 16.64 4.87
CA ASN A 147 11.36 17.21 5.99
C ASN A 147 10.44 17.42 7.18
N ILE A 148 10.99 17.21 8.36
CA ILE A 148 10.33 17.44 9.64
C ILE A 148 11.28 18.34 10.44
N VAL A 149 10.78 19.50 10.85
CA VAL A 149 11.57 20.51 11.59
C VAL A 149 10.84 20.81 12.90
N LYS A 150 11.51 20.53 14.01
CA LYS A 150 11.02 20.81 15.35
C LYS A 150 11.61 22.12 15.84
N TYR A 151 10.85 23.21 15.76
CA TYR A 151 11.30 24.53 16.19
C TYR A 151 11.30 24.68 17.72
N SER A 152 10.40 23.97 18.41
CA SER A 152 10.32 23.93 19.87
C SER A 152 9.68 22.63 20.34
N PRO A 153 9.65 22.34 21.63
CA PRO A 153 8.89 21.17 22.15
C PRO A 153 7.40 21.20 21.83
N SER A 154 6.86 22.39 21.53
CA SER A 154 5.44 22.60 21.23
C SER A 154 5.14 22.88 19.77
N PHE A 155 6.14 23.05 18.89
CA PHE A 155 5.91 23.35 17.49
C PHE A 155 6.79 22.53 16.56
N GLU A 156 6.13 21.74 15.73
CA GLU A 156 6.75 20.96 14.65
C GLU A 156 6.12 21.35 13.31
N MET A 157 6.96 21.49 12.31
CA MET A 157 6.56 21.73 10.93
C MET A 157 7.09 20.63 10.04
N TYR A 158 6.32 20.26 9.03
CA TYR A 158 6.75 19.35 7.98
C TYR A 158 6.42 19.91 6.61
N TYR A 159 7.30 19.64 5.66
CA TYR A 159 7.10 19.95 4.26
C TYR A 159 7.73 18.88 3.40
N GLY A 160 7.18 18.68 2.24
CA GLY A 160 7.65 17.65 1.33
C GLY A 160 7.23 17.93 -0.10
N ILE A 161 7.98 17.34 -1.00
CA ILE A 161 7.69 17.31 -2.43
C ILE A 161 7.93 15.91 -2.95
N GLY A 162 7.21 15.54 -3.96
CA GLY A 162 7.40 14.26 -4.62
C GLY A 162 6.85 14.27 -6.03
N GLY A 163 7.03 13.16 -6.69
CA GLY A 163 6.50 12.95 -8.01
C GLY A 163 6.56 11.51 -8.43
N ALA A 164 5.73 11.18 -9.38
CA ALA A 164 5.69 9.84 -9.96
C ALA A 164 5.51 9.90 -11.47
N GLN A 165 6.05 8.90 -12.13
CA GLN A 165 5.74 8.57 -13.50
C GLN A 165 5.11 7.19 -13.52
N TYR A 166 3.92 7.09 -14.08
CA TYR A 166 3.22 5.84 -14.33
C TYR A 166 3.19 5.61 -15.83
N TYR A 167 3.79 4.53 -16.27
CA TYR A 167 3.73 4.08 -17.66
C TYR A 167 3.00 2.75 -17.72
N HIS A 168 2.06 2.66 -18.63
CA HIS A 168 1.24 1.49 -18.86
C HIS A 168 1.16 1.19 -20.36
N ARG A 169 1.23 -0.09 -20.70
CA ARG A 169 1.13 -0.57 -22.07
C ARG A 169 0.35 -1.88 -22.12
N LEU A 170 -0.64 -1.91 -22.99
CA LEU A 170 -1.30 -3.14 -23.45
C LEU A 170 -0.68 -3.56 -24.77
N VAL A 171 -0.11 -4.75 -24.83
CA VAL A 171 0.50 -5.31 -26.05
C VAL A 171 -0.58 -6.03 -26.83
N GLY A 172 -0.93 -5.54 -28.01
CA GLY A 172 -1.92 -6.16 -28.90
C GLY A 172 -1.49 -7.51 -29.43
N THR A 173 -2.43 -8.39 -29.73
CA THR A 173 -2.19 -9.69 -30.36
C THR A 173 -2.00 -9.56 -31.88
N THR A 174 -2.85 -8.75 -32.51
CA THR A 174 -2.89 -8.55 -33.98
C THR A 174 -2.90 -7.07 -34.38
N THR A 175 -3.10 -6.16 -33.43
CA THR A 175 -3.21 -4.72 -33.64
C THR A 175 -2.12 -3.97 -32.89
N GLN A 176 -1.96 -2.68 -33.18
CA GLN A 176 -1.11 -1.81 -32.39
C GLN A 176 -1.69 -1.74 -30.96
N GLY A 177 -0.86 -2.08 -29.95
CA GLY A 177 -1.27 -2.02 -28.55
C GLY A 177 -1.49 -0.58 -28.08
N GLU A 178 -2.17 -0.45 -26.95
CA GLU A 178 -2.44 0.83 -26.32
C GLU A 178 -1.35 1.17 -25.29
N LYS A 179 -1.05 2.44 -25.15
CA LYS A 179 -0.11 2.94 -24.14
C LYS A 179 -0.66 4.21 -23.52
N SER A 180 -0.36 4.40 -22.24
CA SER A 180 -0.66 5.62 -21.54
C SER A 180 0.46 5.99 -20.58
N ARG A 181 0.61 7.26 -20.32
CA ARG A 181 1.57 7.79 -19.37
C ARG A 181 0.94 8.89 -18.54
N VAL A 182 1.15 8.82 -17.24
CA VAL A 182 0.72 9.84 -16.30
C VAL A 182 1.95 10.30 -15.51
N TYR A 183 2.12 11.59 -15.44
CA TYR A 183 3.08 12.22 -14.54
C TYR A 183 2.30 12.84 -13.38
N GLN A 184 2.76 12.58 -12.18
CA GLN A 184 2.21 13.17 -10.95
C GLN A 184 3.30 14.00 -10.30
N GLY A 185 2.94 15.22 -9.91
CA GLY A 185 3.70 16.02 -8.96
C GLY A 185 2.85 16.22 -7.71
N HIS A 186 3.46 16.17 -6.55
CA HIS A 186 2.77 16.54 -5.32
C HIS A 186 3.68 17.31 -4.36
N GLY A 187 3.05 18.12 -3.53
CA GLY A 187 3.70 18.83 -2.46
C GLY A 187 2.83 18.83 -1.22
N GLN A 188 3.46 18.90 -0.07
CA GLN A 188 2.75 19.04 1.19
C GLN A 188 3.48 20.02 2.10
N ILE A 189 2.71 20.77 2.86
CA ILE A 189 3.20 21.61 3.94
C ILE A 189 2.23 21.52 5.11
N GLY A 190 2.74 21.38 6.31
CA GLY A 190 1.89 21.29 7.49
C GLY A 190 2.66 21.56 8.76
N GLY A 191 1.94 21.61 9.85
CA GLY A 191 2.54 21.79 11.16
C GLY A 191 1.58 21.39 12.26
N GLU A 192 2.18 21.15 13.41
CA GLU A 192 1.48 20.83 14.64
C GLU A 192 1.96 21.78 15.73
N TYR A 193 1.02 22.41 16.41
CA TYR A 193 1.28 23.29 17.54
C TYR A 193 0.54 22.81 18.78
N ILE A 194 1.30 22.47 19.80
CA ILE A 194 0.80 22.06 21.14
C ILE A 194 0.83 23.28 22.04
N TRP A 195 -0.28 23.96 22.19
CA TRP A 195 -0.38 25.18 23.01
C TRP A 195 -0.69 24.90 24.48
N SER A 196 -1.11 23.67 24.80
CA SER A 196 -1.22 23.21 26.19
C SER A 196 -1.11 21.69 26.23
N ALA A 197 -1.02 21.11 27.42
CA ALA A 197 -1.05 19.65 27.60
C ALA A 197 -2.35 18.99 27.09
N SER A 198 -3.41 19.77 26.89
CA SER A 198 -4.72 19.32 26.47
C SER A 198 -5.11 19.72 25.05
N ASN A 199 -4.36 20.61 24.39
CA ASN A 199 -4.80 21.22 23.14
C ASN A 199 -3.71 21.15 22.07
N ARG A 200 -4.09 20.72 20.88
CA ARG A 200 -3.23 20.50 19.74
C ARG A 200 -3.88 21.01 18.48
N PHE A 201 -3.27 22.01 17.87
CA PHE A 201 -3.67 22.53 16.57
C PHE A 201 -2.84 21.90 15.46
N LYS A 202 -3.47 21.47 14.37
CA LYS A 202 -2.83 20.91 13.19
C LYS A 202 -3.29 21.62 11.95
N TYR A 203 -2.36 21.80 11.03
CA TYR A 203 -2.61 22.27 9.68
C TYR A 203 -1.89 21.38 8.70
N LEU A 204 -2.56 20.98 7.62
CA LEU A 204 -1.99 20.24 6.51
C LEU A 204 -2.55 20.80 5.20
N SER A 205 -1.67 21.18 4.30
CA SER A 205 -1.99 21.49 2.91
C SER A 205 -1.28 20.49 2.01
N THR A 206 -2.00 19.89 1.08
CA THR A 206 -1.46 18.93 0.11
C THR A 206 -1.89 19.35 -1.29
N PHE A 207 -0.93 19.38 -2.21
CA PHE A 207 -1.12 19.75 -3.60
C PHE A 207 -0.81 18.55 -4.47
N TYR A 208 -1.66 18.27 -5.45
CA TYR A 208 -1.46 17.25 -6.48
C TYR A 208 -1.61 17.89 -7.85
N GLY A 209 -0.70 17.55 -8.74
CA GLY A 209 -0.82 17.88 -10.16
C GLY A 209 -0.65 16.61 -10.98
N TYR A 210 -1.50 16.39 -11.95
CA TYR A 210 -1.46 15.25 -12.86
C TYR A 210 -1.35 15.75 -14.29
N SER A 211 -0.43 15.18 -15.05
CA SER A 211 -0.32 15.42 -16.49
C SER A 211 -0.50 14.12 -17.24
N TYR A 212 -1.52 14.06 -18.07
CA TYR A 212 -1.91 12.90 -18.85
C TYR A 212 -1.41 13.06 -20.31
N GLU A 213 -0.82 12.01 -20.89
CA GLU A 213 -0.27 12.08 -22.28
C GLU A 213 -1.35 12.40 -23.32
N GLN A 214 -2.61 12.01 -23.07
CA GLN A 214 -3.70 12.11 -24.06
C GLN A 214 -4.90 12.93 -23.58
N TYR A 215 -4.87 13.47 -22.36
CA TYR A 215 -5.99 14.18 -21.73
C TYR A 215 -5.51 15.47 -21.08
N GLU A 216 -6.48 16.28 -20.66
CA GLU A 216 -6.19 17.51 -19.95
C GLU A 216 -5.52 17.24 -18.60
N ASN A 217 -4.58 18.12 -18.25
CA ASN A 217 -3.92 18.07 -16.95
C ASN A 217 -4.92 18.39 -15.84
N ASP A 218 -4.69 17.84 -14.67
CA ASP A 218 -5.51 18.08 -13.50
C ASP A 218 -4.68 18.67 -12.35
N PHE A 219 -5.35 19.40 -11.48
CA PHE A 219 -4.75 19.97 -10.28
C PHE A 219 -5.75 19.89 -9.12
N PHE A 220 -5.25 19.53 -7.97
CA PHE A 220 -6.05 19.40 -6.76
C PHE A 220 -5.28 19.93 -5.54
N CYS A 221 -5.95 20.66 -4.68
CA CYS A 221 -5.41 21.10 -3.39
C CYS A 221 -6.39 20.76 -2.28
N ASN A 222 -5.87 20.13 -1.27
CA ASN A 222 -6.58 19.80 -0.03
C ASN A 222 -5.92 20.53 1.14
N ASN A 223 -6.71 21.26 1.92
CA ASN A 223 -6.28 21.92 3.13
C ASN A 223 -7.11 21.41 4.29
N GLU A 224 -6.45 20.94 5.32
CA GLU A 224 -7.06 20.48 6.56
C GLU A 224 -6.55 21.31 7.73
N ILE A 225 -7.48 21.86 8.50
CA ILE A 225 -7.20 22.59 9.74
C ILE A 225 -7.98 21.91 10.84
N VAL A 226 -7.29 21.45 11.88
CA VAL A 226 -7.91 20.70 12.99
C VAL A 226 -7.39 21.21 14.32
N ASP A 227 -8.28 21.39 15.25
CA ASP A 227 -7.97 21.61 16.66
C ASP A 227 -8.51 20.42 17.49
N ASP A 228 -7.58 19.72 18.12
CA ASP A 228 -7.86 18.63 19.07
C ASP A 228 -7.71 19.17 20.48
N PHE A 229 -8.76 19.14 21.29
CA PHE A 229 -8.70 19.58 22.68
C PHE A 229 -9.38 18.61 23.63
N ASN A 230 -8.82 18.44 24.80
CA ASN A 230 -9.39 17.60 25.84
C ASN A 230 -10.24 18.47 26.78
N ILE A 231 -11.55 18.19 26.85
CA ILE A 231 -12.48 18.81 27.78
C ILE A 231 -12.18 18.31 29.19
N THR A 232 -11.88 17.02 29.32
CA THR A 232 -11.40 16.38 30.52
C THR A 232 -10.22 15.47 30.22
N LYS A 233 -9.60 14.86 31.22
CA LYS A 233 -8.54 13.87 31.00
C LYS A 233 -8.96 12.67 30.13
N ASP A 234 -10.26 12.39 30.10
CA ASP A 234 -10.84 11.22 29.46
C ASP A 234 -11.65 11.55 28.19
N VAL A 235 -12.06 12.82 28.02
CA VAL A 235 -12.90 13.26 26.90
C VAL A 235 -12.14 14.26 26.06
N GLY A 236 -11.92 13.93 24.79
CA GLY A 236 -11.38 14.81 23.77
C GLY A 236 -12.44 15.18 22.73
N VAL A 237 -12.30 16.35 22.14
CA VAL A 237 -13.11 16.85 21.03
C VAL A 237 -12.18 17.29 19.93
N THR A 238 -12.57 17.01 18.70
CA THR A 238 -11.90 17.44 17.46
C THR A 238 -12.85 18.37 16.72
N ILE A 239 -12.37 19.55 16.34
CA ILE A 239 -13.09 20.48 15.48
C ILE A 239 -12.14 20.91 14.36
N GLY A 240 -12.62 20.91 13.15
CA GLY A 240 -11.78 21.27 12.02
C GLY A 240 -12.57 21.59 10.77
N LEU A 241 -11.83 21.94 9.73
CA LEU A 241 -12.33 22.32 8.42
C LEU A 241 -11.45 21.76 7.32
N ASN A 242 -12.05 21.12 6.33
CA ASN A 242 -11.45 20.88 5.01
C ASN A 242 -11.77 22.05 4.09
N ALA A 243 -10.77 22.52 3.35
CA ALA A 243 -10.93 23.51 2.29
C ALA A 243 -10.25 23.00 1.03
N ASP A 244 -11.02 22.40 0.15
CA ASP A 244 -10.52 21.69 -1.03
C ASP A 244 -10.88 22.46 -2.29
N PHE A 245 -10.01 22.40 -3.29
CA PHE A 245 -10.30 22.94 -4.61
C PHE A 245 -9.59 22.15 -5.71
N ASN A 246 -10.17 22.14 -6.89
CA ASN A 246 -9.62 21.55 -8.09
C ASN A 246 -9.47 22.55 -9.23
N ARG A 247 -8.95 22.09 -10.36
CA ARG A 247 -8.76 22.90 -11.58
C ARG A 247 -10.04 23.52 -12.12
N ASP A 248 -11.17 22.83 -12.01
CA ASP A 248 -12.43 23.24 -12.61
C ASP A 248 -13.21 24.23 -11.72
N ASP A 249 -12.50 24.98 -10.86
CA ASP A 249 -13.02 25.95 -9.90
C ASP A 249 -14.06 25.39 -8.92
N HIS A 250 -14.05 24.07 -8.71
CA HIS A 250 -14.87 23.46 -7.68
C HIS A 250 -14.22 23.68 -6.31
N TRP A 251 -14.94 24.34 -5.43
CA TRP A 251 -14.56 24.59 -4.06
C TRP A 251 -15.43 23.80 -3.10
N LEU A 252 -14.82 23.25 -2.08
CA LEU A 252 -15.52 22.60 -1.00
C LEU A 252 -15.00 23.11 0.34
N LEU A 253 -15.94 23.52 1.19
CA LEU A 253 -15.68 23.74 2.61
C LEU A 253 -16.44 22.70 3.40
N GLY A 254 -15.71 21.81 4.09
CA GLY A 254 -16.28 20.67 4.79
C GLY A 254 -15.87 20.62 6.26
N PRO A 255 -16.81 20.47 7.20
CA PRO A 255 -16.48 20.38 8.61
C PRO A 255 -15.79 19.05 8.96
N ILE A 256 -14.95 19.09 9.98
CA ILE A 256 -14.42 17.95 10.72
C ILE A 256 -14.89 18.08 12.16
N ILE A 257 -15.64 17.12 12.64
CA ILE A 257 -16.15 17.11 14.01
C ILE A 257 -15.92 15.72 14.60
N GLY A 258 -15.31 15.66 15.77
CA GLY A 258 -15.03 14.39 16.42
C GLY A 258 -15.10 14.46 17.93
N ALA A 259 -15.25 13.29 18.53
CA ALA A 259 -15.16 13.07 19.95
C ALA A 259 -14.35 11.80 20.24
N SER A 260 -13.58 11.83 21.30
CA SER A 260 -12.85 10.68 21.79
C SER A 260 -13.10 10.49 23.31
N TYR A 261 -13.13 9.23 23.73
CA TYR A 261 -13.30 8.88 25.13
C TYR A 261 -12.29 7.80 25.53
N LYS A 262 -11.56 8.03 26.63
CA LYS A 262 -10.52 7.16 27.19
C LYS A 262 -10.75 6.85 28.68
N GLY A 263 -11.95 7.05 29.17
CA GLY A 263 -12.28 6.91 30.62
C GLY A 263 -12.28 5.46 31.14
N PHE A 264 -12.25 4.48 30.23
CA PHE A 264 -12.05 3.08 30.66
C PHE A 264 -10.57 2.74 30.56
N SER A 265 -10.00 2.14 31.60
CA SER A 265 -8.56 1.83 31.68
C SER A 265 -8.02 0.99 30.51
N ASN A 266 -8.88 0.25 29.85
CA ASN A 266 -8.51 -0.73 28.82
C ASN A 266 -9.17 -0.45 27.47
N SER A 267 -9.87 0.66 27.29
CA SER A 267 -10.54 0.96 26.02
C SER A 267 -10.48 2.43 25.67
N SER A 268 -10.50 2.69 24.37
CA SER A 268 -10.71 4.02 23.80
C SER A 268 -11.80 3.96 22.74
N PHE A 269 -12.55 5.03 22.65
CA PHE A 269 -13.60 5.24 21.66
C PHE A 269 -13.32 6.52 20.89
N ILE A 270 -13.49 6.50 19.57
CA ILE A 270 -13.39 7.65 18.69
C ILE A 270 -14.62 7.65 17.78
N LEU A 271 -15.24 8.81 17.64
CA LEU A 271 -16.28 9.07 16.64
C LEU A 271 -15.91 10.36 15.92
N GLN A 272 -15.87 10.31 14.60
CA GLN A 272 -15.53 11.47 13.77
C GLN A 272 -16.44 11.53 12.56
N TYR A 273 -16.87 12.72 12.21
CA TYR A 273 -17.47 13.09 10.95
C TYR A 273 -16.52 14.00 10.19
N SER A 274 -16.42 13.79 8.88
CA SER A 274 -15.69 14.69 7.97
C SER A 274 -16.41 14.79 6.63
N TYR A 275 -16.31 15.97 6.01
CA TYR A 275 -16.73 16.21 4.63
C TYR A 275 -15.54 16.76 3.87
N PHE A 276 -15.17 16.13 2.77
CA PHE A 276 -13.98 16.47 1.99
C PHE A 276 -14.12 16.05 0.54
N MET A 277 -13.26 16.62 -0.32
CA MET A 277 -13.11 16.25 -1.71
C MET A 277 -11.90 15.31 -1.87
N GLN A 278 -12.08 14.22 -2.59
CA GLN A 278 -11.01 13.27 -2.89
C GLN A 278 -10.78 13.21 -4.40
N PRO A 279 -9.57 13.57 -4.89
CA PRO A 279 -9.23 13.38 -6.29
C PRO A 279 -9.14 11.90 -6.64
N PHE A 280 -9.38 11.57 -7.90
CA PHE A 280 -9.02 10.27 -8.40
C PHE A 280 -7.49 10.12 -8.40
N LYS A 281 -7.00 9.03 -7.82
CA LYS A 281 -5.57 8.76 -7.70
C LYS A 281 -5.14 7.70 -8.71
N PRO A 282 -4.48 8.07 -9.81
CA PRO A 282 -4.00 7.12 -10.81
C PRO A 282 -3.16 5.98 -10.21
N GLU A 283 -2.39 6.24 -9.16
CA GLU A 283 -1.57 5.23 -8.48
C GLU A 283 -2.38 4.04 -8.00
N GLU A 284 -3.63 4.22 -7.59
CA GLU A 284 -4.49 3.11 -7.13
C GLU A 284 -4.74 2.09 -8.24
N LEU A 285 -4.94 2.55 -9.47
CA LEU A 285 -5.04 1.66 -10.62
C LEU A 285 -3.68 1.12 -11.07
N TYR A 286 -2.68 1.99 -11.25
CA TYR A 286 -1.39 1.57 -11.82
C TYR A 286 -0.61 0.62 -10.91
N LEU A 287 -0.68 0.81 -9.58
CA LEU A 287 0.08 -0.01 -8.63
C LEU A 287 -0.71 -1.21 -8.10
N GLN A 288 -2.03 -1.09 -7.98
CA GLN A 288 -2.84 -2.08 -7.27
C GLN A 288 -3.62 -3.01 -8.21
N GLN A 289 -4.06 -2.51 -9.36
CA GLN A 289 -4.87 -3.28 -10.28
C GLN A 289 -4.04 -3.89 -11.42
N LYS A 290 -4.52 -5.01 -11.98
CA LYS A 290 -3.98 -5.63 -13.20
C LYS A 290 -4.95 -5.40 -14.36
N PHE A 291 -4.43 -5.44 -15.59
CA PHE A 291 -5.23 -5.41 -16.81
C PHE A 291 -6.13 -4.18 -16.87
N ILE A 292 -5.54 -3.02 -16.75
CA ILE A 292 -6.24 -1.74 -16.78
C ILE A 292 -6.30 -1.15 -18.18
N ALA A 293 -7.37 -0.41 -18.47
CA ALA A 293 -7.45 0.46 -19.65
C ALA A 293 -6.62 1.74 -19.41
N PRO A 294 -6.29 2.50 -20.46
CA PRO A 294 -5.78 3.86 -20.31
C PRO A 294 -6.70 4.68 -19.41
N ILE A 295 -6.09 5.44 -18.49
CA ILE A 295 -6.83 6.20 -17.48
C ILE A 295 -7.21 7.57 -18.03
N TYR A 296 -8.44 7.95 -17.73
CA TYR A 296 -9.00 9.26 -17.98
C TYR A 296 -8.96 10.10 -16.71
N ASN A 297 -9.03 11.43 -16.87
CA ASN A 297 -9.33 12.32 -15.77
C ASN A 297 -10.77 12.04 -15.30
N LEU A 298 -10.93 11.72 -14.02
CA LEU A 298 -12.23 11.54 -13.37
C LEU A 298 -12.47 12.71 -12.42
N GLU A 299 -13.71 13.17 -12.39
CA GLU A 299 -14.11 14.18 -11.42
C GLU A 299 -13.82 13.73 -9.98
N PRO A 300 -13.40 14.64 -9.10
CA PRO A 300 -13.16 14.29 -7.70
C PRO A 300 -14.47 13.89 -7.00
N ALA A 301 -14.33 12.96 -6.07
CA ALA A 301 -15.42 12.50 -5.23
C ALA A 301 -15.64 13.45 -4.06
N HIS A 302 -16.89 13.87 -3.81
CA HIS A 302 -17.28 14.58 -2.59
C HIS A 302 -17.77 13.55 -1.58
N ILE A 303 -17.10 13.46 -0.43
CA ILE A 303 -17.28 12.37 0.51
C ILE A 303 -17.72 12.88 1.88
N HIS A 304 -18.91 12.48 2.29
CA HIS A 304 -19.34 12.54 3.69
C HIS A 304 -18.95 11.25 4.38
N LYS A 305 -18.16 11.35 5.44
CA LYS A 305 -17.63 10.19 6.15
C LYS A 305 -17.91 10.27 7.63
N VAL A 306 -18.53 9.23 8.18
CA VAL A 306 -18.61 8.97 9.62
C VAL A 306 -17.72 7.80 9.93
N HIS A 307 -16.81 7.98 10.88
CA HIS A 307 -15.87 6.96 11.34
C HIS A 307 -16.01 6.77 12.85
N ALA A 308 -16.27 5.54 13.27
CA ALA A 308 -16.29 5.15 14.66
C ALA A 308 -15.26 4.04 14.90
N LYS A 309 -14.46 4.17 15.95
CA LYS A 309 -13.43 3.21 16.30
C LYS A 309 -13.46 2.92 17.80
N ILE A 310 -13.38 1.63 18.13
CA ILE A 310 -13.22 1.14 19.50
C ILE A 310 -11.96 0.30 19.55
N ASP A 311 -11.01 0.69 20.38
CA ASP A 311 -9.86 -0.15 20.73
C ASP A 311 -10.10 -0.69 22.14
N TYR A 312 -10.01 -1.99 22.31
CA TYR A 312 -10.19 -2.68 23.58
C TYR A 312 -9.05 -3.63 23.86
N LYS A 313 -8.35 -3.43 24.94
CA LYS A 313 -7.26 -4.30 25.41
C LYS A 313 -7.71 -4.98 26.70
N MET A 314 -8.26 -6.19 26.59
CA MET A 314 -8.75 -6.94 27.74
C MET A 314 -7.62 -7.24 28.74
N ASN A 315 -6.45 -7.63 28.22
CA ASN A 315 -5.21 -7.88 28.97
C ASN A 315 -4.01 -7.91 28.00
N SER A 316 -2.85 -8.36 28.45
CA SER A 316 -1.67 -8.52 27.58
C SER A 316 -1.84 -9.58 26.49
N LEU A 317 -2.83 -10.46 26.61
CA LEU A 317 -3.06 -11.58 25.70
C LEU A 317 -4.10 -11.27 24.63
N ILE A 318 -5.07 -10.40 24.91
CA ILE A 318 -6.22 -10.16 24.03
C ILE A 318 -6.36 -8.67 23.73
N THR A 319 -6.30 -8.34 22.45
CA THR A 319 -6.60 -7.00 21.92
C THR A 319 -7.68 -7.14 20.85
N MET A 320 -8.70 -6.28 20.92
CA MET A 320 -9.78 -6.19 19.95
C MET A 320 -9.90 -4.76 19.44
N GLN A 321 -10.12 -4.62 18.15
CA GLN A 321 -10.47 -3.36 17.52
C GLN A 321 -11.75 -3.54 16.72
N VAL A 322 -12.68 -2.61 16.87
CA VAL A 322 -13.89 -2.51 16.05
C VAL A 322 -13.87 -1.17 15.34
N VAL A 323 -14.05 -1.20 14.03
CA VAL A 323 -14.15 0.00 13.20
C VAL A 323 -15.45 -0.07 12.43
N SER A 324 -16.23 1.00 12.51
CA SER A 324 -17.43 1.21 11.70
C SER A 324 -17.24 2.50 10.90
N GLN A 325 -17.47 2.44 9.61
CA GLN A 325 -17.33 3.57 8.71
C GLN A 325 -18.54 3.62 7.79
N THR A 326 -19.13 4.79 7.68
CA THR A 326 -20.17 5.09 6.70
C THR A 326 -19.69 6.21 5.81
N GLU A 327 -19.73 5.98 4.50
CA GLU A 327 -19.37 6.95 3.49
C GLU A 327 -20.54 7.15 2.52
N HIS A 328 -20.83 8.40 2.22
CA HIS A 328 -21.66 8.80 1.08
C HIS A 328 -20.79 9.57 0.13
N SER A 329 -20.75 9.14 -1.12
CA SER A 329 -19.96 9.76 -2.17
C SER A 329 -20.83 10.00 -3.40
N ASN A 330 -20.78 11.21 -3.97
CA ASN A 330 -21.43 11.53 -5.24
C ASN A 330 -20.68 10.98 -6.45
N ASN A 331 -19.41 10.61 -6.29
CA ASN A 331 -18.54 10.14 -7.37
C ASN A 331 -17.58 9.04 -6.86
N PHE A 332 -18.16 7.99 -6.31
CA PHE A 332 -17.39 6.83 -5.87
C PHE A 332 -16.79 6.10 -7.08
N TYR A 333 -15.52 5.78 -7.03
CA TYR A 333 -14.83 5.12 -8.15
C TYR A 333 -15.12 3.61 -8.17
N ASN A 334 -16.04 3.23 -9.05
CA ASN A 334 -16.37 1.84 -9.36
C ASN A 334 -15.51 1.33 -10.52
N TYR A 335 -15.11 0.07 -10.48
CA TYR A 335 -14.29 -0.52 -11.55
C TYR A 335 -15.19 -1.27 -12.54
N VAL A 336 -15.11 -0.90 -13.80
CA VAL A 336 -15.92 -1.51 -14.86
C VAL A 336 -15.04 -2.18 -15.90
N THR A 337 -15.47 -3.32 -16.41
CA THR A 337 -14.80 -3.99 -17.53
C THR A 337 -15.24 -3.35 -18.83
N VAL A 338 -14.29 -2.94 -19.65
CA VAL A 338 -14.54 -2.35 -20.97
C VAL A 338 -14.05 -3.31 -22.07
N PRO A 339 -14.40 -3.07 -23.36
CA PRO A 339 -13.97 -3.90 -24.48
C PRO A 339 -12.46 -4.20 -24.44
N GLY A 340 -12.10 -5.46 -24.66
CA GLY A 340 -10.73 -5.96 -24.51
C GLY A 340 -10.43 -6.54 -23.12
N ASP A 341 -11.45 -6.76 -22.30
CA ASP A 341 -11.36 -7.33 -20.95
C ASP A 341 -10.38 -6.59 -20.06
N VAL A 342 -10.37 -5.26 -20.13
CA VAL A 342 -9.55 -4.38 -19.30
C VAL A 342 -10.41 -3.53 -18.37
N LEU A 343 -9.88 -3.16 -17.19
CA LEU A 343 -10.60 -2.37 -16.20
C LEU A 343 -10.38 -0.88 -16.41
N THR A 344 -11.44 -0.12 -16.24
CA THR A 344 -11.37 1.32 -16.03
C THR A 344 -12.13 1.70 -14.76
N ALA A 345 -12.00 2.95 -14.31
CA ALA A 345 -12.78 3.48 -13.22
C ALA A 345 -13.90 4.36 -13.74
N GLN A 346 -15.06 4.28 -13.10
CA GLN A 346 -16.23 5.10 -13.37
C GLN A 346 -16.74 5.69 -12.05
N GLY A 347 -17.12 6.96 -12.05
CA GLY A 347 -17.72 7.60 -10.88
C GLY A 347 -19.21 7.24 -10.79
N ILE A 348 -19.65 6.86 -9.61
CA ILE A 348 -21.06 6.56 -9.29
C ILE A 348 -21.43 7.15 -7.94
N GLU A 349 -22.71 7.52 -7.76
CA GLU A 349 -23.20 7.86 -6.43
C GLU A 349 -23.37 6.60 -5.58
N SER A 350 -22.91 6.64 -4.33
CA SER A 350 -22.97 5.47 -3.46
C SER A 350 -23.01 5.80 -1.97
N TRP A 351 -23.66 4.92 -1.23
CA TRP A 351 -23.54 4.79 0.22
C TRP A 351 -22.84 3.49 0.56
N ILE A 352 -21.78 3.57 1.35
CA ILE A 352 -20.99 2.42 1.75
C ILE A 352 -20.93 2.39 3.27
N VAL A 353 -21.34 1.27 3.86
CA VAL A 353 -21.17 1.01 5.30
C VAL A 353 -20.20 -0.14 5.47
N THR A 354 -19.07 0.12 6.09
CA THR A 354 -18.06 -0.88 6.36
C THR A 354 -17.91 -1.09 7.86
N ASN A 355 -18.03 -2.34 8.31
CA ASN A 355 -17.80 -2.74 9.69
C ASN A 355 -16.67 -3.76 9.73
N SER A 356 -15.64 -3.49 10.51
CA SER A 356 -14.47 -4.36 10.65
C SER A 356 -14.21 -4.68 12.11
N VAL A 357 -13.95 -5.96 12.39
CA VAL A 357 -13.50 -6.44 13.69
C VAL A 357 -12.15 -7.10 13.51
N MET A 358 -11.18 -6.69 14.29
CA MET A 358 -9.86 -7.29 14.38
C MET A 358 -9.63 -7.82 15.78
N LEU A 359 -9.19 -9.05 15.89
CA LEU A 359 -8.85 -9.72 17.14
C LEU A 359 -7.40 -10.22 17.07
N VAL A 360 -6.61 -9.86 18.05
CA VAL A 360 -5.24 -10.36 18.23
C VAL A 360 -5.16 -11.10 19.57
N LEU A 361 -4.79 -12.39 19.48
CA LEU A 361 -4.62 -13.27 20.63
C LEU A 361 -3.15 -13.68 20.74
N ASN A 362 -2.46 -13.22 21.78
CA ASN A 362 -1.10 -13.64 22.12
C ASN A 362 -1.18 -14.84 23.09
N ILE A 363 -1.53 -16.02 22.59
CA ILE A 363 -1.78 -17.23 23.42
C ILE A 363 -0.55 -17.56 24.27
N VAL A 364 0.63 -17.53 23.64
CA VAL A 364 1.92 -17.59 24.34
C VAL A 364 2.74 -16.39 23.85
N PRO A 365 2.97 -15.37 24.68
CA PRO A 365 3.64 -14.15 24.26
C PRO A 365 4.93 -14.41 23.50
N LYS A 366 5.10 -13.77 22.34
CA LYS A 366 6.20 -13.90 21.39
C LYS A 366 6.33 -15.27 20.70
N VAL A 367 5.60 -16.30 21.13
CA VAL A 367 5.71 -17.67 20.61
C VAL A 367 4.52 -18.05 19.76
N LEU A 368 3.29 -17.86 20.25
CA LEU A 368 2.07 -18.28 19.56
C LEU A 368 1.04 -17.15 19.54
N ASN A 369 0.79 -16.64 18.33
CA ASN A 369 -0.19 -15.59 18.08
C ASN A 369 -1.28 -16.09 17.13
N VAL A 370 -2.50 -15.60 17.35
CA VAL A 370 -3.61 -15.75 16.42
C VAL A 370 -4.15 -14.37 16.09
N ASP A 371 -4.21 -14.06 14.80
CA ASP A 371 -4.77 -12.83 14.27
C ASP A 371 -6.01 -13.18 13.47
N ALA A 372 -7.12 -12.51 13.74
CA ALA A 372 -8.36 -12.68 12.99
C ALA A 372 -8.93 -11.32 12.64
N GLN A 373 -9.34 -11.16 11.41
CA GLN A 373 -10.03 -9.96 10.94
C GLN A 373 -11.26 -10.37 10.14
N TYR A 374 -12.36 -9.68 10.37
CA TYR A 374 -13.55 -9.79 9.57
C TYR A 374 -14.05 -8.41 9.21
N THR A 375 -14.40 -8.23 7.95
CA THR A 375 -14.97 -6.99 7.42
C THR A 375 -16.27 -7.31 6.68
N TYR A 376 -17.32 -6.61 7.02
CA TYR A 376 -18.58 -6.58 6.30
C TYR A 376 -18.74 -5.21 5.65
N ALA A 377 -19.03 -5.19 4.35
CA ALA A 377 -19.33 -3.98 3.60
C ALA A 377 -20.74 -4.09 2.98
N TYR A 378 -21.58 -3.12 3.27
CA TYR A 378 -22.87 -2.93 2.63
C TYR A 378 -22.74 -1.81 1.61
N TYR A 379 -23.18 -2.07 0.40
CA TYR A 379 -23.13 -1.15 -0.73
C TYR A 379 -24.56 -0.81 -1.15
N ASN A 380 -24.89 0.47 -1.23
CA ASN A 380 -26.15 0.98 -1.76
C ASN A 380 -25.81 2.01 -2.84
N ALA A 381 -26.06 1.64 -4.09
CA ALA A 381 -25.84 2.44 -5.28
C ALA A 381 -26.86 1.99 -6.35
N ASP A 382 -27.10 2.82 -7.35
CA ASP A 382 -27.99 2.48 -8.46
C ASP A 382 -27.44 1.36 -9.35
N GLU A 383 -26.12 1.15 -9.30
CA GLU A 383 -25.40 0.12 -10.03
C GLU A 383 -24.69 -0.84 -9.05
N HIS A 384 -24.34 -2.03 -9.50
CA HIS A 384 -23.53 -2.94 -8.69
C HIS A 384 -22.11 -2.41 -8.50
N ILE A 385 -21.65 -2.43 -7.25
CA ILE A 385 -20.24 -2.17 -6.94
C ILE A 385 -19.44 -3.43 -7.32
N THR A 386 -18.57 -3.28 -8.30
CA THR A 386 -17.83 -4.39 -8.90
C THR A 386 -16.50 -4.69 -8.21
N TYR A 387 -16.08 -5.96 -8.26
CA TYR A 387 -14.79 -6.44 -7.72
C TYR A 387 -14.56 -6.15 -6.24
N ARG A 388 -15.60 -5.80 -5.49
CA ARG A 388 -15.55 -5.56 -4.05
C ARG A 388 -16.45 -6.56 -3.30
N PRO A 389 -15.90 -7.47 -2.50
CA PRO A 389 -16.67 -8.43 -1.75
C PRO A 389 -17.41 -7.76 -0.57
N GLN A 390 -18.61 -8.24 -0.28
CA GLN A 390 -19.35 -7.79 0.91
C GLN A 390 -18.77 -8.36 2.21
N HIS A 391 -18.22 -9.58 2.14
CA HIS A 391 -17.62 -10.23 3.29
C HIS A 391 -16.15 -10.54 2.99
N LEU A 392 -15.27 -10.06 3.84
CA LEU A 392 -13.84 -10.36 3.86
C LEU A 392 -13.48 -10.93 5.22
N ALA A 393 -12.77 -12.04 5.26
CA ALA A 393 -12.18 -12.55 6.48
C ALA A 393 -10.73 -12.94 6.23
N ALA A 394 -9.85 -12.60 7.16
CA ALA A 394 -8.48 -13.05 7.21
C ALA A 394 -8.21 -13.69 8.57
N PHE A 395 -7.48 -14.78 8.57
CA PHE A 395 -7.12 -15.50 9.79
C PHE A 395 -5.68 -15.98 9.67
N ALA A 396 -4.88 -15.79 10.70
CA ALA A 396 -3.50 -16.26 10.74
C ALA A 396 -3.14 -16.84 12.10
N ILE A 397 -2.44 -17.97 12.09
CA ILE A 397 -1.78 -18.56 13.26
C ILE A 397 -0.28 -18.49 13.03
N THR A 398 0.44 -17.83 13.92
CA THR A 398 1.90 -17.69 13.84
C THR A 398 2.54 -18.33 15.06
N TYR A 399 3.39 -19.32 14.81
CA TYR A 399 4.25 -19.95 15.82
C TYR A 399 5.70 -19.53 15.58
N ASN A 400 6.33 -18.94 16.59
CA ASN A 400 7.72 -18.50 16.61
C ASN A 400 8.51 -19.31 17.65
N GLY A 401 8.86 -20.54 17.31
CA GLY A 401 9.74 -21.36 18.16
C GLY A 401 11.23 -21.09 17.91
N THR A 402 12.09 -21.68 18.72
CA THR A 402 13.55 -21.50 18.64
C THR A 402 14.15 -22.04 17.34
N LYS A 403 13.61 -23.15 16.83
CA LYS A 403 14.08 -23.84 15.62
C LYS A 403 13.12 -23.68 14.44
N TRP A 404 11.84 -23.49 14.71
CA TRP A 404 10.80 -23.43 13.71
C TRP A 404 10.01 -22.13 13.81
N LYS A 405 9.72 -21.54 12.66
CA LYS A 405 8.67 -20.53 12.52
C LYS A 405 7.64 -21.08 11.55
N ILE A 406 6.37 -21.02 11.95
CA ILE A 406 5.25 -21.54 11.18
C ILE A 406 4.22 -20.43 11.09
N ASN A 407 3.76 -20.13 9.89
CA ASN A 407 2.61 -19.25 9.67
C ASN A 407 1.60 -20.00 8.81
N LEU A 408 0.39 -20.14 9.31
CA LEU A 408 -0.77 -20.64 8.58
C LEU A 408 -1.77 -19.49 8.46
N SER A 409 -2.07 -19.08 7.25
CA SER A 409 -3.01 -17.97 7.02
C SER A 409 -4.07 -18.32 5.97
N HIS A 410 -5.22 -17.66 6.08
CA HIS A 410 -6.37 -17.85 5.21
C HIS A 410 -6.96 -16.50 4.83
N ASP A 411 -7.31 -16.37 3.55
CA ASP A 411 -8.06 -15.26 3.00
C ASP A 411 -9.41 -15.80 2.47
N ILE A 412 -10.49 -15.21 2.93
CA ILE A 412 -11.85 -15.59 2.57
C ILE A 412 -12.55 -14.35 2.03
N ALA A 413 -13.16 -14.46 0.88
CA ALA A 413 -13.99 -13.41 0.30
C ALA A 413 -15.30 -13.98 -0.24
N SER A 414 -16.38 -13.22 -0.05
CA SER A 414 -17.66 -13.52 -0.71
C SER A 414 -17.56 -13.36 -2.23
N SER A 415 -18.60 -13.78 -2.95
CA SER A 415 -18.76 -13.48 -4.37
C SER A 415 -18.74 -11.97 -4.62
N VAL A 416 -18.30 -11.57 -5.81
CA VAL A 416 -18.22 -10.17 -6.24
C VAL A 416 -18.89 -10.02 -7.61
N TYR A 417 -19.58 -8.91 -7.82
CA TYR A 417 -20.08 -8.56 -9.15
C TYR A 417 -18.93 -8.19 -10.09
N THR A 418 -19.07 -8.54 -11.36
CA THR A 418 -18.10 -8.21 -12.43
C THR A 418 -18.63 -7.16 -13.38
N SER A 419 -19.95 -6.97 -13.40
CA SER A 419 -20.65 -5.97 -14.21
C SER A 419 -21.44 -5.02 -13.30
N PRO A 420 -21.50 -3.73 -13.62
CA PRO A 420 -22.32 -2.77 -12.88
C PRO A 420 -23.83 -2.98 -13.11
N VAL A 421 -24.23 -3.60 -14.21
CA VAL A 421 -25.64 -3.72 -14.63
C VAL A 421 -26.16 -5.16 -14.62
N ASP A 422 -25.27 -6.15 -14.73
CA ASP A 422 -25.64 -7.56 -14.79
C ASP A 422 -25.37 -8.27 -13.47
N ASP A 423 -26.17 -9.27 -13.13
CA ASP A 423 -25.98 -10.13 -11.94
C ASP A 423 -24.81 -11.12 -12.05
N THR A 424 -23.91 -10.91 -13.02
CA THR A 424 -22.73 -11.76 -13.21
C THR A 424 -21.75 -11.59 -12.05
N LYS A 425 -21.35 -12.73 -11.46
CA LYS A 425 -20.49 -12.75 -10.26
C LYS A 425 -19.33 -13.72 -10.42
N LEU A 426 -18.17 -13.32 -9.91
CA LEU A 426 -17.13 -14.27 -9.53
C LEU A 426 -17.56 -15.01 -8.26
N PRO A 427 -17.29 -16.32 -8.14
CA PRO A 427 -17.62 -17.10 -6.95
C PRO A 427 -16.84 -16.63 -5.73
N SER A 428 -17.35 -16.94 -4.56
CA SER A 428 -16.60 -16.78 -3.29
C SER A 428 -15.32 -17.60 -3.33
N ARG A 429 -14.30 -17.12 -2.61
CA ARG A 429 -12.99 -17.78 -2.54
C ARG A 429 -12.53 -18.01 -1.11
N VAL A 430 -11.82 -19.10 -0.93
CA VAL A 430 -11.02 -19.40 0.27
C VAL A 430 -9.63 -19.80 -0.20
N VAL A 431 -8.61 -19.04 0.21
CA VAL A 431 -7.22 -19.29 -0.16
C VAL A 431 -6.42 -19.46 1.12
N GLY A 432 -5.73 -20.59 1.26
CA GLY A 432 -4.88 -20.86 2.40
C GLY A 432 -3.40 -20.81 2.02
N TYR A 433 -2.57 -20.36 2.94
CA TYR A 433 -1.12 -20.27 2.82
C TYR A 433 -0.45 -20.93 4.02
N LEU A 434 0.63 -21.66 3.77
CA LEU A 434 1.47 -22.24 4.81
C LEU A 434 2.91 -21.83 4.56
N ASP A 435 3.50 -21.12 5.52
CA ASP A 435 4.93 -20.78 5.54
C ASP A 435 5.62 -21.55 6.65
N LEU A 436 6.63 -22.30 6.31
CA LEU A 436 7.49 -23.04 7.25
C LEU A 436 8.91 -22.53 7.12
N GLN A 437 9.53 -22.16 8.22
CA GLN A 437 10.94 -21.81 8.29
C GLN A 437 11.61 -22.66 9.36
N ARG A 438 12.72 -23.29 9.01
CA ARG A 438 13.56 -24.04 9.95
C ARG A 438 14.93 -23.40 10.05
N LYS A 439 15.31 -23.03 11.26
CA LYS A 439 16.66 -22.55 11.54
C LYS A 439 17.65 -23.71 11.39
N MET A 440 18.59 -23.59 10.46
CA MET A 440 19.62 -24.56 10.17
C MET A 440 20.90 -24.18 10.92
N LEU A 441 21.31 -22.93 10.83
CA LEU A 441 22.43 -22.31 11.53
C LEU A 441 22.01 -20.91 12.00
N GLU A 442 22.87 -20.22 12.74
CA GLU A 442 22.64 -18.84 13.09
C GLU A 442 22.53 -18.00 11.81
N GLY A 443 21.45 -17.20 11.71
CA GLY A 443 21.16 -16.39 10.51
C GLY A 443 20.76 -17.16 9.26
N PHE A 444 20.74 -18.51 9.24
CA PHE A 444 20.41 -19.30 8.05
C PHE A 444 19.19 -20.19 8.27
N PHE A 445 18.19 -20.07 7.37
CA PHE A 445 16.93 -20.80 7.45
C PHE A 445 16.62 -21.52 6.14
N ALA A 446 16.15 -22.75 6.23
CA ALA A 446 15.43 -23.41 5.16
C ALA A 446 13.97 -22.88 5.17
N TYR A 447 13.43 -22.63 4.01
CA TYR A 447 12.09 -22.06 3.83
C TYR A 447 11.27 -22.94 2.89
N PHE A 448 10.02 -23.15 3.26
CA PHE A 448 9.02 -23.82 2.43
C PHE A 448 7.70 -23.05 2.52
N ARG A 449 7.07 -22.83 1.37
CA ARG A 449 5.77 -22.16 1.26
C ARG A 449 4.83 -22.97 0.42
N VAL A 450 3.58 -23.08 0.85
CA VAL A 450 2.49 -23.58 0.03
C VAL A 450 1.49 -22.44 -0.15
N GLU A 451 1.15 -22.14 -1.40
CA GLU A 451 0.11 -21.19 -1.78
C GLU A 451 -1.11 -21.99 -2.26
N ASN A 452 -2.31 -21.49 -1.98
CA ASN A 452 -3.59 -22.12 -2.31
C ASN A 452 -3.69 -23.57 -1.79
N LEU A 453 -3.53 -23.74 -0.46
CA LEU A 453 -3.55 -25.03 0.25
C LEU A 453 -4.73 -25.94 -0.13
N TYR A 454 -5.88 -25.35 -0.44
CA TYR A 454 -7.10 -26.09 -0.75
C TYR A 454 -7.21 -26.47 -2.22
N ASN A 455 -6.24 -26.04 -3.04
CA ASN A 455 -6.26 -26.24 -4.49
C ASN A 455 -7.58 -25.78 -5.12
N ASN A 456 -8.13 -24.67 -4.65
CA ASN A 456 -9.37 -24.11 -5.17
C ASN A 456 -9.10 -23.36 -6.47
N ARG A 457 -9.99 -23.56 -7.46
CA ARG A 457 -10.03 -22.71 -8.64
C ARG A 457 -10.72 -21.41 -8.26
N TYR A 458 -10.03 -20.30 -8.39
CA TYR A 458 -10.60 -19.01 -8.10
C TYR A 458 -10.13 -17.94 -9.09
N TYR A 459 -10.84 -16.84 -9.12
CA TYR A 459 -10.59 -15.71 -10.00
C TYR A 459 -10.56 -14.45 -9.14
N LEU A 460 -9.56 -13.60 -9.34
CA LEU A 460 -9.58 -12.24 -8.84
C LEU A 460 -10.28 -11.32 -9.83
N ARG A 461 -10.34 -11.76 -11.06
CA ARG A 461 -10.95 -11.06 -12.16
C ARG A 461 -11.56 -12.05 -13.16
N GLU A 462 -12.64 -11.65 -13.82
CA GLU A 462 -13.28 -12.42 -14.87
C GLU A 462 -12.27 -12.78 -15.98
N ASN A 463 -12.35 -13.98 -16.51
CA ASN A 463 -11.45 -14.55 -17.52
C ASN A 463 -9.97 -14.70 -17.12
N TYR A 464 -9.58 -14.32 -15.88
CA TYR A 464 -8.19 -14.44 -15.40
C TYR A 464 -8.13 -15.37 -14.19
N PRO A 465 -8.00 -16.68 -14.41
CA PRO A 465 -7.89 -17.65 -13.33
C PRO A 465 -6.56 -17.47 -12.58
N GLU A 466 -6.62 -17.70 -11.28
CA GLU A 466 -5.42 -17.79 -10.46
C GLU A 466 -4.92 -19.24 -10.40
N SER A 467 -3.66 -19.42 -10.00
CA SER A 467 -3.04 -20.74 -9.93
C SER A 467 -3.72 -21.66 -8.90
N GLY A 468 -3.71 -22.95 -9.17
CA GLY A 468 -3.96 -24.01 -8.19
C GLY A 468 -2.91 -24.01 -7.07
N ILE A 469 -2.83 -25.14 -6.34
CA ILE A 469 -1.83 -25.32 -5.29
C ILE A 469 -0.41 -25.17 -5.85
N LYS A 470 0.43 -24.43 -5.14
CA LYS A 470 1.86 -24.23 -5.47
C LYS A 470 2.72 -24.51 -4.27
N GLY A 471 3.79 -25.25 -4.48
CA GLY A 471 4.87 -25.43 -3.52
C GLY A 471 6.10 -24.62 -3.92
N LEU A 472 6.66 -23.86 -2.97
CA LEU A 472 7.88 -23.08 -3.13
C LEU A 472 8.88 -23.48 -2.05
N PHE A 473 10.14 -23.53 -2.41
CA PHE A 473 11.22 -24.03 -1.60
C PHE A 473 12.41 -23.08 -1.66
N GLY A 474 13.08 -22.83 -0.56
CA GLY A 474 14.20 -21.90 -0.63
C GLY A 474 14.97 -21.72 0.66
N ILE A 475 15.72 -20.64 0.68
CA ILE A 475 16.55 -20.24 1.81
C ILE A 475 16.23 -18.79 2.19
N ARG A 476 16.43 -18.48 3.48
CA ARG A 476 16.44 -17.13 4.01
C ARG A 476 17.68 -16.93 4.85
N ILE A 477 18.34 -15.81 4.67
CA ILE A 477 19.57 -15.42 5.36
C ILE A 477 19.28 -14.11 6.12
N LEU A 478 19.60 -14.11 7.41
CA LEU A 478 19.51 -12.94 8.29
C LEU A 478 20.91 -12.71 8.89
N LEU A 479 21.55 -11.59 8.56
CA LEU A 479 22.88 -11.20 9.03
C LEU A 479 22.83 -9.84 9.72
#